data_755d8e153fb9d5dc64aaa8bab756f055
#
_entry.id   755d8e153fb9d5dc64aaa8bab756f055
#
_cell.length_a   1.000
_cell.length_b   1.000
_cell.length_c   1.000
_cell.angle_alpha   90.00
_cell.angle_beta   90.00
_cell.angle_gamma   90.00
#
_symmetry.space_group_name_H-M   'P 1'
#
loop_
_entity.id
_entity.type
_entity.pdbx_description
1 polymer ?
#
loop_
_entity_poly.entity_id
_entity_poly.type
_entity_poly.pdbx_seq_one_letter_code
_entity_poly.pdbx_strand_id
1 'polypeptide(L)'
;IFYQQKKWWLLWLIVLLSALAVVPGLYFRKHYFIFLHPAVAIAVAYFLVDGSKIIFNKFKNYFAPAVFAIATLQFFIFGFRNYDMFQINGETYSRKMANYAIFADAPAIGNYIRSISDSNKVIGTMTNEPELLFYANRKSASGYLYMYPLFEYHPYFEQMTKEYMEQIVTQKPEIFVRTNIHNTGKNKNNIDIVLQWWETYKLNYELLRVYVTTGPETPYQPLESLDNYTSSGLYVEIYRRISN
;
A
#
# COMPACT_ATOMS: atom_id res chain seq x y z
N ILE A 1 -17.18 11.40 -43.51
CA ILE A 1 -15.79 10.94 -43.55
C ILE A 1 -14.90 11.89 -42.71
N PHE A 2 -14.97 13.22 -42.88
CA PHE A 2 -14.16 14.19 -42.11
C PHE A 2 -14.44 14.22 -40.61
N TYR A 3 -15.67 13.90 -40.20
CA TYR A 3 -16.03 13.87 -38.76
C TYR A 3 -15.44 12.67 -38.02
N GLN A 4 -15.21 11.56 -38.71
CA GLN A 4 -14.60 10.37 -38.13
C GLN A 4 -13.08 10.52 -37.93
N GLN A 5 -12.36 11.18 -38.85
CA GLN A 5 -10.92 11.40 -38.71
C GLN A 5 -10.55 12.26 -37.50
N LYS A 6 -11.40 13.24 -37.12
CA LYS A 6 -11.16 14.08 -35.93
C LYS A 6 -11.19 13.31 -34.60
N LYS A 7 -11.83 12.16 -34.53
CA LYS A 7 -11.94 11.36 -33.29
C LYS A 7 -10.71 10.50 -32.99
N TRP A 8 -9.96 10.09 -34.02
CA TRP A 8 -8.79 9.24 -33.85
C TRP A 8 -7.65 9.91 -33.08
N TRP A 9 -7.39 11.18 -33.36
CA TRP A 9 -6.35 11.89 -32.65
C TRP A 9 -6.68 12.08 -31.16
N LEU A 10 -7.97 12.28 -30.83
CA LEU A 10 -8.41 12.39 -29.44
C LEU A 10 -8.21 11.06 -28.69
N LEU A 11 -8.55 9.94 -29.35
CA LEU A 11 -8.32 8.61 -28.79
C LEU A 11 -6.82 8.38 -28.51
N TRP A 12 -5.97 8.67 -29.48
CA TRP A 12 -4.54 8.54 -29.29
C TRP A 12 -4.00 9.49 -28.21
N LEU A 13 -4.55 10.70 -28.11
CA LEU A 13 -4.20 11.63 -27.06
C LEU A 13 -4.57 11.07 -25.67
N ILE A 14 -5.76 10.50 -25.52
CA ILE A 14 -6.19 9.87 -24.27
C ILE A 14 -5.26 8.70 -23.89
N VAL A 15 -4.93 7.83 -24.85
CA VAL A 15 -4.01 6.72 -24.63
C VAL A 15 -2.62 7.22 -24.24
N LEU A 16 -2.10 8.23 -24.93
CA LEU A 16 -0.80 8.82 -24.63
C LEU A 16 -0.76 9.44 -23.23
N LEU A 17 -1.75 10.26 -22.89
CA LEU A 17 -1.83 10.91 -21.57
C LEU A 17 -1.99 9.87 -20.45
N SER A 18 -2.79 8.82 -20.67
CA SER A 18 -2.92 7.72 -19.71
C SER A 18 -1.63 6.92 -19.55
N ALA A 19 -0.89 6.71 -20.63
CA ALA A 19 0.42 6.07 -20.60
C ALA A 19 1.45 6.95 -19.85
N LEU A 20 1.45 8.26 -20.13
CA LEU A 20 2.30 9.21 -19.40
C LEU A 20 1.98 9.26 -17.91
N ALA A 21 0.71 9.08 -17.52
CA ALA A 21 0.30 9.05 -16.11
C ALA A 21 0.86 7.83 -15.35
N VAL A 22 1.30 6.77 -16.05
CA VAL A 22 1.95 5.58 -15.43
C VAL A 22 3.44 5.82 -15.14
N VAL A 23 4.06 6.79 -15.84
CA VAL A 23 5.52 7.03 -15.79
C VAL A 23 6.03 7.71 -14.51
N PRO A 24 5.28 8.58 -13.79
CA PRO A 24 5.81 9.30 -12.63
C PRO A 24 6.50 8.37 -11.63
N GLY A 25 7.73 8.71 -11.28
CA GLY A 25 8.57 7.94 -10.36
C GLY A 25 9.28 6.73 -10.97
N LEU A 26 9.02 6.38 -12.24
CA LEU A 26 9.65 5.27 -12.99
C LEU A 26 9.59 3.89 -12.31
N TYR A 27 8.71 3.72 -11.30
CA TYR A 27 8.59 2.47 -10.56
C TYR A 27 7.77 1.40 -11.29
N PHE A 28 6.93 1.77 -12.25
CA PHE A 28 6.06 0.88 -13.04
C PHE A 28 5.35 -0.19 -12.21
N ARG A 29 4.87 0.16 -11.01
CA ARG A 29 4.15 -0.76 -10.14
C ARG A 29 2.81 -1.16 -10.77
N LYS A 30 2.37 -2.39 -10.55
CA LYS A 30 1.15 -2.95 -11.17
C LYS A 30 -0.08 -2.06 -11.03
N HIS A 31 -0.27 -1.42 -9.88
CA HIS A 31 -1.42 -0.55 -9.62
C HIS A 31 -1.39 0.79 -10.37
N TYR A 32 -0.23 1.23 -10.90
CA TYR A 32 -0.17 2.45 -11.72
C TYR A 32 -0.86 2.25 -13.07
N PHE A 33 -0.88 1.02 -13.59
CA PHE A 33 -1.53 0.69 -14.86
C PHE A 33 -3.06 0.81 -14.83
N ILE A 34 -3.68 1.00 -13.65
CA ILE A 34 -5.11 1.29 -13.52
C ILE A 34 -5.49 2.52 -14.36
N PHE A 35 -4.64 3.55 -14.41
CA PHE A 35 -4.88 4.76 -15.21
C PHE A 35 -4.92 4.50 -16.72
N LEU A 36 -4.27 3.44 -17.18
CA LEU A 36 -4.23 3.06 -18.59
C LEU A 36 -5.47 2.23 -19.00
N HIS A 37 -6.08 1.48 -18.09
CA HIS A 37 -7.17 0.55 -18.40
C HIS A 37 -8.37 1.21 -19.10
N PRO A 38 -8.91 2.36 -18.64
CA PRO A 38 -10.03 3.01 -19.34
C PRO A 38 -9.70 3.42 -20.77
N ALA A 39 -8.49 3.95 -20.99
CA ALA A 39 -8.03 4.37 -22.29
C ALA A 39 -7.88 3.18 -23.25
N VAL A 40 -7.29 2.08 -22.77
CA VAL A 40 -7.15 0.83 -23.53
C VAL A 40 -8.52 0.24 -23.84
N ALA A 41 -9.46 0.21 -22.89
CA ALA A 41 -10.82 -0.30 -23.09
C ALA A 41 -11.55 0.49 -24.20
N ILE A 42 -11.46 1.83 -24.19
CA ILE A 42 -12.05 2.69 -25.22
C ILE A 42 -11.38 2.42 -26.57
N ALA A 43 -10.05 2.31 -26.62
CA ALA A 43 -9.30 2.04 -27.85
C ALA A 43 -9.68 0.68 -28.45
N VAL A 44 -9.77 -0.36 -27.62
CA VAL A 44 -10.18 -1.71 -28.03
C VAL A 44 -11.63 -1.68 -28.54
N ALA A 45 -12.56 -1.06 -27.82
CA ALA A 45 -13.95 -0.95 -28.25
C ALA A 45 -14.08 -0.23 -29.59
N TYR A 46 -13.35 0.87 -29.77
CA TYR A 46 -13.33 1.60 -31.03
C TYR A 46 -12.75 0.76 -32.18
N PHE A 47 -11.61 0.09 -31.95
CA PHE A 47 -11.01 -0.81 -32.93
C PHE A 47 -11.96 -1.96 -33.33
N LEU A 48 -12.62 -2.57 -32.37
CA LEU A 48 -13.55 -3.67 -32.62
C LEU A 48 -14.78 -3.22 -33.42
N VAL A 49 -15.32 -2.03 -33.15
CA VAL A 49 -16.53 -1.53 -33.84
C VAL A 49 -16.19 -0.93 -35.19
N ASP A 50 -15.22 -0.03 -35.29
CA ASP A 50 -14.93 0.68 -36.54
C ASP A 50 -13.84 0.03 -37.37
N GLY A 51 -12.83 -0.60 -36.76
CA GLY A 51 -11.80 -1.36 -37.46
C GLY A 51 -12.37 -2.61 -38.15
N SER A 52 -13.33 -3.25 -37.52
CA SER A 52 -14.04 -4.40 -38.13
C SER A 52 -14.78 -4.05 -39.41
N LYS A 53 -15.34 -2.85 -39.54
CA LYS A 53 -16.01 -2.38 -40.76
C LYS A 53 -15.06 -2.29 -41.93
N ILE A 54 -13.78 -2.00 -41.68
CA ILE A 54 -12.74 -1.88 -42.72
C ILE A 54 -12.27 -3.27 -43.16
N ILE A 55 -12.01 -4.16 -42.18
CA ILE A 55 -11.38 -5.46 -42.42
C ILE A 55 -12.36 -6.49 -42.94
N PHE A 56 -13.63 -6.46 -42.46
CA PHE A 56 -14.62 -7.50 -42.73
C PHE A 56 -15.89 -6.97 -43.42
N ASN A 57 -15.70 -6.28 -44.56
CA ASN A 57 -16.84 -5.71 -45.32
C ASN A 57 -17.96 -6.73 -45.61
N LYS A 58 -17.62 -8.03 -45.74
CA LYS A 58 -18.53 -9.14 -46.01
C LYS A 58 -19.27 -9.65 -44.74
N PHE A 59 -18.67 -9.50 -43.55
CA PHE A 59 -19.19 -10.04 -42.27
C PHE A 59 -19.60 -8.97 -41.26
N LYS A 60 -19.64 -7.69 -41.68
CA LYS A 60 -19.88 -6.54 -40.78
C LYS A 60 -21.13 -6.63 -39.92
N ASN A 61 -22.19 -7.31 -40.42
CA ASN A 61 -23.47 -7.42 -39.73
C ASN A 61 -23.42 -8.40 -38.53
N TYR A 62 -22.52 -9.39 -38.56
CA TYR A 62 -22.40 -10.41 -37.52
C TYR A 62 -21.21 -10.19 -36.58
N PHE A 63 -20.21 -9.43 -37.01
CA PHE A 63 -18.98 -9.28 -36.27
C PHE A 63 -19.18 -8.48 -34.97
N ALA A 64 -19.83 -7.32 -35.04
CA ALA A 64 -20.09 -6.50 -33.85
C ALA A 64 -20.93 -7.23 -32.79
N PRO A 65 -22.07 -7.90 -33.12
CA PRO A 65 -22.78 -8.68 -32.12
C PRO A 65 -21.99 -9.90 -31.61
N ALA A 66 -21.15 -10.54 -32.44
CA ALA A 66 -20.32 -11.65 -32.00
C ALA A 66 -19.25 -11.17 -30.99
N VAL A 67 -18.58 -10.05 -31.24
CA VAL A 67 -17.62 -9.45 -30.30
C VAL A 67 -18.32 -9.05 -29.02
N PHE A 68 -19.48 -8.43 -29.10
CA PHE A 68 -20.26 -8.08 -27.90
C PHE A 68 -20.64 -9.32 -27.09
N ALA A 69 -21.08 -10.38 -27.74
CA ALA A 69 -21.42 -11.65 -27.10
C ALA A 69 -20.19 -12.28 -26.41
N ILE A 70 -19.01 -12.28 -27.06
CA ILE A 70 -17.76 -12.78 -26.48
C ILE A 70 -17.36 -11.94 -25.29
N ALA A 71 -17.38 -10.62 -25.38
CA ALA A 71 -17.05 -9.72 -24.28
C ALA A 71 -17.99 -9.91 -23.09
N THR A 72 -19.28 -10.03 -23.35
CA THR A 72 -20.30 -10.31 -22.34
C THR A 72 -20.07 -11.67 -21.68
N LEU A 73 -19.78 -12.71 -22.46
CA LEU A 73 -19.46 -14.03 -21.95
C LEU A 73 -18.20 -14.00 -21.06
N GLN A 74 -17.15 -13.30 -21.48
CA GLN A 74 -15.93 -13.12 -20.68
C GLN A 74 -16.22 -12.40 -19.38
N PHE A 75 -17.07 -11.38 -19.39
CA PHE A 75 -17.48 -10.69 -18.16
C PHE A 75 -18.18 -11.64 -17.18
N PHE A 76 -19.11 -12.46 -17.67
CA PHE A 76 -19.78 -13.47 -16.84
C PHE A 76 -18.81 -14.54 -16.33
N ILE A 77 -17.94 -15.07 -17.20
CA ILE A 77 -16.91 -16.03 -16.79
C ILE A 77 -16.03 -15.44 -15.69
N PHE A 78 -15.59 -14.17 -15.83
CA PHE A 78 -14.83 -13.48 -14.80
C PHE A 78 -15.62 -13.36 -13.50
N GLY A 79 -16.89 -12.93 -13.57
CA GLY A 79 -17.76 -12.82 -12.40
C GLY A 79 -17.94 -14.15 -11.68
N PHE A 80 -18.22 -15.23 -12.42
CA PHE A 80 -18.33 -16.57 -11.84
C PHE A 80 -17.04 -17.07 -11.21
N ARG A 81 -15.91 -16.91 -11.89
CA ARG A 81 -14.59 -17.34 -11.37
C ARG A 81 -14.17 -16.59 -10.12
N ASN A 82 -14.63 -15.37 -9.96
CA ASN A 82 -14.29 -14.51 -8.82
C ASN A 82 -15.48 -14.29 -7.88
N TYR A 83 -16.54 -15.11 -8.00
CA TYR A 83 -17.77 -14.95 -7.22
C TYR A 83 -17.48 -14.92 -5.70
N ASP A 84 -16.59 -15.79 -5.23
CA ASP A 84 -16.22 -15.87 -3.83
C ASP A 84 -15.66 -14.54 -3.31
N MET A 85 -14.96 -13.76 -4.15
CA MET A 85 -14.41 -12.46 -3.78
C MET A 85 -15.47 -11.41 -3.47
N PHE A 86 -16.68 -11.57 -4.04
CA PHE A 86 -17.82 -10.68 -3.76
C PHE A 86 -18.60 -11.10 -2.52
N GLN A 87 -18.35 -12.30 -1.99
CA GLN A 87 -19.02 -12.85 -0.81
C GLN A 87 -18.18 -12.72 0.46
N ILE A 88 -16.88 -12.49 0.36
CA ILE A 88 -16.00 -12.35 1.51
C ILE A 88 -16.11 -10.95 2.11
N ASN A 89 -15.94 -10.84 3.42
CA ASN A 89 -15.86 -9.56 4.10
C ASN A 89 -14.53 -8.84 3.78
N GLY A 90 -14.45 -7.55 4.11
CA GLY A 90 -13.29 -6.71 3.81
C GLY A 90 -12.00 -7.21 4.47
N GLU A 91 -12.09 -7.81 5.66
CA GLU A 91 -10.96 -8.40 6.37
C GLU A 91 -10.37 -9.58 5.58
N THR A 92 -11.19 -10.56 5.23
CA THR A 92 -10.77 -11.72 4.45
C THR A 92 -10.24 -11.32 3.08
N TYR A 93 -10.88 -10.32 2.44
CA TYR A 93 -10.40 -9.77 1.17
C TYR A 93 -9.00 -9.16 1.32
N SER A 94 -8.77 -8.36 2.35
CA SER A 94 -7.47 -7.73 2.62
C SER A 94 -6.37 -8.77 2.82
N ARG A 95 -6.63 -9.85 3.54
CA ARG A 95 -5.67 -10.95 3.74
C ARG A 95 -5.32 -11.64 2.42
N LYS A 96 -6.33 -12.03 1.63
CA LYS A 96 -6.13 -12.74 0.37
C LYS A 96 -5.48 -11.92 -0.73
N MET A 97 -5.82 -10.63 -0.82
CA MET A 97 -5.43 -9.78 -1.96
C MET A 97 -4.18 -8.95 -1.71
N ALA A 98 -4.01 -8.44 -0.51
CA ALA A 98 -2.90 -7.53 -0.22
C ALA A 98 -1.58 -8.29 0.01
N ASN A 99 -1.63 -9.59 0.27
CA ASN A 99 -0.48 -10.39 0.71
C ASN A 99 0.24 -9.76 1.94
N TYR A 100 -0.55 -8.99 2.73
CA TYR A 100 -0.13 -8.25 3.91
C TYR A 100 -1.20 -8.41 4.99
N ALA A 101 -0.91 -9.21 6.02
CA ALA A 101 -1.84 -9.45 7.12
C ALA A 101 -2.19 -8.17 7.87
N ILE A 102 -1.29 -7.20 7.92
CA ILE A 102 -1.44 -5.98 8.71
C ILE A 102 -2.69 -5.18 8.35
N PHE A 103 -3.07 -5.08 7.06
CA PHE A 103 -4.27 -4.33 6.65
C PHE A 103 -5.55 -4.87 7.27
N ALA A 104 -5.64 -6.18 7.46
CA ALA A 104 -6.79 -6.81 8.08
C ALA A 104 -6.80 -6.63 9.61
N ASP A 105 -5.63 -6.58 10.23
CA ASP A 105 -5.45 -6.50 11.69
C ASP A 105 -5.26 -5.07 12.21
N ALA A 106 -4.93 -4.11 11.35
CA ALA A 106 -4.72 -2.73 11.73
C ALA A 106 -5.89 -2.10 12.53
N PRO A 107 -7.19 -2.42 12.25
CA PRO A 107 -8.28 -1.93 13.08
C PRO A 107 -8.20 -2.40 14.54
N ALA A 108 -7.87 -3.67 14.76
CA ALA A 108 -7.77 -4.23 16.12
C ALA A 108 -6.54 -3.67 16.86
N ILE A 109 -5.38 -3.65 16.19
CA ILE A 109 -4.14 -3.10 16.74
C ILE A 109 -4.27 -1.60 17.00
N GLY A 110 -4.85 -0.84 16.06
CA GLY A 110 -5.11 0.59 16.20
C GLY A 110 -6.06 0.91 17.33
N ASN A 111 -7.12 0.11 17.54
CA ASN A 111 -8.01 0.25 18.67
C ASN A 111 -7.29 -0.01 20.00
N TYR A 112 -6.40 -0.98 20.06
CA TYR A 112 -5.56 -1.18 21.25
C TYR A 112 -4.67 0.05 21.51
N ILE A 113 -3.96 0.56 20.50
CA ILE A 113 -3.15 1.78 20.65
C ILE A 113 -4.00 2.95 21.13
N ARG A 114 -5.23 3.09 20.61
CA ARG A 114 -6.18 4.12 21.05
C ARG A 114 -6.53 3.98 22.53
N SER A 115 -6.74 2.76 23.01
CA SER A 115 -7.17 2.49 24.39
C SER A 115 -6.10 2.81 25.43
N ILE A 116 -4.82 2.78 25.03
CA ILE A 116 -3.67 2.99 25.94
C ILE A 116 -3.03 4.37 25.78
N SER A 117 -3.51 5.22 24.89
CA SER A 117 -2.94 6.54 24.58
C SER A 117 -3.97 7.66 24.76
N ASP A 118 -3.51 8.81 25.25
CA ASP A 118 -4.33 10.03 25.31
C ASP A 118 -4.65 10.55 23.90
N SER A 119 -5.87 11.06 23.70
CA SER A 119 -6.36 11.59 22.42
C SER A 119 -5.56 12.80 21.92
N ASN A 120 -4.99 13.57 22.82
CA ASN A 120 -4.21 14.78 22.52
C ASN A 120 -2.71 14.51 22.31
N LYS A 121 -2.26 13.29 22.54
CA LYS A 121 -0.86 12.93 22.41
C LYS A 121 -0.53 12.38 21.02
N VAL A 122 0.70 12.63 20.61
CA VAL A 122 1.26 12.07 19.37
C VAL A 122 1.86 10.69 19.62
N ILE A 123 1.88 9.86 18.58
CA ILE A 123 2.47 8.52 18.60
C ILE A 123 3.78 8.55 17.81
N GLY A 124 4.85 8.05 18.42
CA GLY A 124 6.10 7.78 17.70
C GLY A 124 5.92 6.53 16.82
N THR A 125 6.44 6.58 15.62
CA THR A 125 6.31 5.46 14.68
C THR A 125 7.62 5.19 13.96
N MET A 126 7.98 3.92 13.86
CA MET A 126 9.00 3.38 12.96
C MET A 126 8.37 2.25 12.15
N THR A 127 7.54 2.63 11.18
CA THR A 127 6.71 1.69 10.42
C THR A 127 6.44 2.21 9.01
N ASN A 128 6.08 1.31 8.10
CA ASN A 128 5.52 1.65 6.81
C ASN A 128 3.98 1.48 6.77
N GLU A 129 3.36 1.34 7.94
CA GLU A 129 1.94 1.00 8.12
C GLU A 129 1.18 2.18 8.75
N PRO A 130 0.92 3.27 7.98
CA PRO A 130 0.25 4.47 8.48
C PRO A 130 -1.19 4.22 8.91
N GLU A 131 -1.82 3.14 8.46
CA GLU A 131 -3.14 2.71 8.87
C GLU A 131 -3.24 2.44 10.38
N LEU A 132 -2.14 2.06 11.04
CA LEU A 132 -2.12 1.91 12.50
C LEU A 132 -2.46 3.23 13.20
N LEU A 133 -1.91 4.35 12.74
CA LEU A 133 -2.23 5.70 13.24
C LEU A 133 -3.66 6.11 12.90
N PHE A 134 -4.11 5.77 11.68
CA PHE A 134 -5.48 6.06 11.23
C PHE A 134 -6.50 5.39 12.15
N TYR A 135 -6.39 4.08 12.38
CA TYR A 135 -7.32 3.36 13.25
C TYR A 135 -7.13 3.70 14.74
N ALA A 136 -5.92 4.06 15.16
CA ALA A 136 -5.70 4.60 16.48
C ALA A 136 -6.33 5.99 16.68
N ASN A 137 -6.67 6.69 15.59
CA ASN A 137 -7.10 8.08 15.59
C ASN A 137 -6.10 8.98 16.35
N ARG A 138 -4.81 8.85 16.00
CA ARG A 138 -3.70 9.60 16.60
C ARG A 138 -2.84 10.22 15.53
N LYS A 139 -2.21 11.34 15.88
CA LYS A 139 -1.22 12.00 15.01
C LYS A 139 0.15 11.37 15.19
N SER A 140 0.95 11.38 14.12
CA SER A 140 2.36 11.02 14.19
C SER A 140 3.17 12.07 14.96
N ALA A 141 4.18 11.62 15.70
CA ALA A 141 5.19 12.48 16.32
C ALA A 141 6.18 13.06 15.30
N SER A 142 6.20 12.55 14.08
CA SER A 142 7.05 13.04 12.99
C SER A 142 6.25 13.27 11.71
N GLY A 143 6.83 14.02 10.76
CA GLY A 143 6.29 14.18 9.40
C GLY A 143 6.42 12.94 8.52
N TYR A 144 7.08 11.90 9.01
CA TYR A 144 7.41 10.69 8.25
C TYR A 144 6.43 9.57 8.57
N LEU A 145 5.38 9.43 7.74
CA LEU A 145 4.39 8.34 7.86
C LEU A 145 4.89 7.04 7.21
N TYR A 146 5.85 7.15 6.29
CA TYR A 146 6.52 6.03 5.64
C TYR A 146 8.01 6.13 5.87
N MET A 147 8.60 5.02 6.28
CA MET A 147 10.02 4.96 6.60
C MET A 147 10.92 4.67 5.39
N TYR A 148 10.36 4.30 4.23
CA TYR A 148 11.16 3.98 3.03
C TYR A 148 12.21 5.04 2.68
N PRO A 149 11.89 6.36 2.69
CA PRO A 149 12.90 7.38 2.39
C PRO A 149 14.06 7.41 3.39
N LEU A 150 13.85 6.91 4.60
CA LEU A 150 14.87 6.86 5.66
C LEU A 150 15.72 5.58 5.60
N PHE A 151 15.43 4.67 4.66
CA PHE A 151 16.11 3.39 4.44
C PHE A 151 16.59 3.20 3.00
N GLU A 152 16.32 4.15 2.11
CA GLU A 152 16.79 4.15 0.73
C GLU A 152 17.75 5.31 0.49
N TYR A 153 18.87 5.05 -0.20
CA TYR A 153 19.82 6.11 -0.51
C TYR A 153 19.25 7.07 -1.55
N HIS A 154 19.24 8.35 -1.23
CA HIS A 154 18.91 9.45 -2.12
C HIS A 154 19.55 10.76 -1.61
N PRO A 155 19.62 11.84 -2.42
CA PRO A 155 20.34 13.06 -2.04
C PRO A 155 19.93 13.72 -0.72
N TYR A 156 18.71 13.48 -0.23
CA TYR A 156 18.17 14.07 1.00
C TYR A 156 18.16 13.09 2.18
N PHE A 157 18.73 11.89 2.01
CA PHE A 157 18.67 10.82 3.01
C PHE A 157 19.15 11.25 4.39
N GLU A 158 20.34 11.85 4.48
CA GLU A 158 20.93 12.25 5.77
C GLU A 158 20.11 13.34 6.46
N GLN A 159 19.66 14.34 5.69
CA GLN A 159 18.82 15.42 6.20
C GLN A 159 17.49 14.87 6.75
N MET A 160 16.81 14.03 6.00
CA MET A 160 15.52 13.45 6.40
C MET A 160 15.65 12.54 7.61
N THR A 161 16.71 11.74 7.66
CA THR A 161 16.98 10.85 8.81
C THR A 161 17.23 11.67 10.09
N LYS A 162 18.05 12.72 10.00
CA LYS A 162 18.30 13.64 11.12
C LYS A 162 17.04 14.33 11.58
N GLU A 163 16.26 14.89 10.65
CA GLU A 163 14.99 15.56 10.93
C GLU A 163 13.99 14.62 11.63
N TYR A 164 13.84 13.38 11.15
CA TYR A 164 12.99 12.38 11.79
C TYR A 164 13.39 12.15 13.26
N MET A 165 14.69 11.89 13.52
CA MET A 165 15.19 11.63 14.87
C MET A 165 14.99 12.85 15.80
N GLU A 166 15.26 14.07 15.31
CA GLU A 166 15.05 15.32 16.05
C GLU A 166 13.57 15.53 16.41
N GLN A 167 12.65 15.27 15.47
CA GLN A 167 11.20 15.37 15.72
C GLN A 167 10.77 14.40 16.82
N ILE A 168 11.17 13.13 16.74
CA ILE A 168 10.85 12.13 17.77
C ILE A 168 11.41 12.51 19.13
N VAL A 169 12.67 12.95 19.20
CA VAL A 169 13.33 13.36 20.47
C VAL A 169 12.64 14.59 21.07
N THR A 170 12.20 15.53 20.23
CA THR A 170 11.52 16.77 20.67
C THR A 170 10.11 16.48 21.17
N GLN A 171 9.35 15.68 20.43
CA GLN A 171 7.95 15.36 20.76
C GLN A 171 7.82 14.41 21.95
N LYS A 172 8.82 13.60 22.23
CA LYS A 172 8.87 12.63 23.33
C LYS A 172 7.57 11.82 23.42
N PRO A 173 7.15 11.12 22.35
CA PRO A 173 5.87 10.43 22.33
C PRO A 173 5.76 9.43 23.47
N GLU A 174 4.56 9.38 24.10
CA GLU A 174 4.29 8.44 25.19
C GLU A 174 4.25 7.00 24.68
N ILE A 175 3.63 6.79 23.53
CA ILE A 175 3.56 5.48 22.87
C ILE A 175 4.42 5.51 21.62
N PHE A 176 5.15 4.43 21.38
CA PHE A 176 5.94 4.23 20.17
C PHE A 176 5.58 2.89 19.52
N VAL A 177 5.34 2.91 18.21
CA VAL A 177 4.95 1.73 17.43
C VAL A 177 6.04 1.42 16.43
N ARG A 178 6.51 0.18 16.43
CA ARG A 178 7.52 -0.30 15.50
C ARG A 178 7.04 -1.56 14.80
N THR A 179 7.28 -1.62 13.49
CA THR A 179 7.09 -2.86 12.71
C THR A 179 8.42 -3.28 12.08
N ASN A 180 8.47 -4.52 11.60
CA ASN A 180 9.59 -4.93 10.78
C ASN A 180 9.61 -4.10 9.48
N ILE A 181 10.71 -3.45 9.23
CA ILE A 181 10.93 -2.69 8.00
C ILE A 181 11.71 -3.60 7.06
N HIS A 182 11.07 -3.97 5.95
CA HIS A 182 11.75 -4.74 4.93
C HIS A 182 12.83 -3.90 4.27
N ASN A 183 14.06 -4.35 4.41
CA ASN A 183 15.19 -3.78 3.70
C ASN A 183 15.04 -4.03 2.20
N THR A 184 14.84 -3.00 1.41
CA THR A 184 14.78 -3.11 -0.05
C THR A 184 16.13 -3.46 -0.70
N GLY A 185 17.17 -3.65 0.10
CA GLY A 185 18.48 -4.17 -0.34
C GLY A 185 19.34 -3.19 -1.14
N LYS A 186 18.89 -1.96 -1.35
CA LYS A 186 19.60 -1.02 -2.23
C LYS A 186 20.79 -0.30 -1.59
N ASN A 187 20.90 -0.30 -0.25
CA ASN A 187 22.09 0.25 0.38
C ASN A 187 22.27 -0.24 1.82
N LYS A 188 23.12 -1.25 2.01
CA LYS A 188 23.39 -1.85 3.32
C LYS A 188 23.97 -0.85 4.35
N ASN A 189 24.66 0.18 3.90
CA ASN A 189 25.42 1.08 4.79
C ASN A 189 24.55 2.17 5.45
N ASN A 190 23.36 2.50 4.92
CA ASN A 190 22.57 3.63 5.42
C ASN A 190 21.36 3.22 6.27
N ILE A 191 20.95 1.94 6.22
CA ILE A 191 19.85 1.40 7.02
C ILE A 191 20.16 1.46 8.52
N ASP A 192 21.44 1.38 8.84
CA ASP A 192 21.89 1.21 10.22
C ASP A 192 21.70 2.47 11.08
N ILE A 193 21.66 3.68 10.49
CA ILE A 193 21.63 4.93 11.28
C ILE A 193 20.36 5.02 12.13
N VAL A 194 19.18 4.85 11.54
CA VAL A 194 17.90 4.93 12.28
C VAL A 194 17.77 3.74 13.24
N LEU A 195 18.19 2.55 12.80
CA LEU A 195 18.14 1.35 13.66
C LEU A 195 19.13 1.44 14.81
N GLN A 196 20.36 1.91 14.59
CA GLN A 196 21.36 2.13 15.65
C GLN A 196 20.89 3.20 16.62
N TRP A 197 20.33 4.31 16.12
CA TRP A 197 19.74 5.31 16.98
C TRP A 197 18.60 4.74 17.82
N TRP A 198 17.72 3.90 17.23
CA TRP A 198 16.63 3.25 17.94
C TRP A 198 17.11 2.37 19.08
N GLU A 199 18.18 1.59 18.87
CA GLU A 199 18.73 0.72 19.92
C GLU A 199 19.10 1.49 21.20
N THR A 200 19.53 2.75 21.06
CA THR A 200 19.80 3.65 22.20
C THR A 200 18.53 4.35 22.68
N TYR A 201 17.71 4.85 21.75
CA TYR A 201 16.53 5.63 22.09
C TYR A 201 15.44 4.80 22.78
N LYS A 202 15.30 3.54 22.40
CA LYS A 202 14.34 2.59 23.01
C LYS A 202 14.56 2.34 24.50
N LEU A 203 15.75 2.64 25.05
CA LEU A 203 16.01 2.54 26.49
C LEU A 203 15.14 3.50 27.33
N ASN A 204 14.52 4.48 26.70
CA ASN A 204 13.54 5.35 27.35
C ASN A 204 12.11 4.73 27.38
N TYR A 205 11.95 3.51 26.91
CA TYR A 205 10.67 2.86 26.73
C TYR A 205 10.67 1.45 27.33
N GLU A 206 9.54 1.02 27.80
CA GLU A 206 9.23 -0.37 28.10
C GLU A 206 8.39 -0.98 26.98
N LEU A 207 8.63 -2.25 26.63
CA LEU A 207 7.85 -2.99 25.64
C LEU A 207 6.55 -3.45 26.29
N LEU A 208 5.40 -2.92 25.83
CA LEU A 208 4.07 -3.24 26.39
C LEU A 208 3.45 -4.45 25.75
N ARG A 209 3.53 -4.54 24.44
CA ARG A 209 2.83 -5.58 23.66
C ARG A 209 3.53 -5.83 22.33
N VAL A 210 3.49 -7.08 21.92
CA VAL A 210 3.94 -7.51 20.60
C VAL A 210 2.83 -8.30 19.94
N TYR A 211 2.57 -7.98 18.69
CA TYR A 211 1.76 -8.79 17.80
C TYR A 211 2.67 -9.44 16.78
N VAL A 212 2.50 -10.75 16.54
CA VAL A 212 3.29 -11.52 15.58
C VAL A 212 2.38 -12.28 14.63
N THR A 213 2.88 -12.53 13.43
CA THR A 213 2.25 -13.43 12.47
C THR A 213 3.31 -14.32 11.81
N THR A 214 2.90 -15.50 11.41
CA THR A 214 3.76 -16.46 10.70
C THR A 214 3.72 -16.24 9.18
N GLY A 215 2.79 -15.44 8.68
CA GLY A 215 2.69 -15.17 7.25
C GLY A 215 1.54 -14.23 6.89
N PRO A 216 1.47 -13.82 5.62
CA PRO A 216 0.55 -12.78 5.17
C PRO A 216 -0.94 -13.15 5.29
N GLU A 217 -1.28 -14.44 5.29
CA GLU A 217 -2.66 -14.91 5.45
C GLU A 217 -3.05 -15.16 6.90
N THR A 218 -2.04 -15.25 7.80
CA THR A 218 -2.26 -15.53 9.22
C THR A 218 -2.51 -14.23 9.99
N PRO A 219 -3.54 -14.17 10.86
CA PRO A 219 -3.77 -13.02 11.72
C PRO A 219 -2.58 -12.71 12.62
N TYR A 220 -2.34 -11.42 12.87
CA TYR A 220 -1.45 -10.98 13.93
C TYR A 220 -2.06 -11.34 15.29
N GLN A 221 -1.31 -12.11 16.08
CA GLN A 221 -1.72 -12.50 17.43
C GLN A 221 -0.84 -11.81 18.47
N PRO A 222 -1.43 -11.32 19.58
CA PRO A 222 -0.63 -10.82 20.69
C PRO A 222 0.16 -11.97 21.31
N LEU A 223 1.43 -11.73 21.62
CA LEU A 223 2.22 -12.67 22.41
C LEU A 223 1.67 -12.75 23.85
N GLU A 224 1.56 -13.95 24.38
CA GLU A 224 1.12 -14.22 25.76
C GLU A 224 2.16 -13.77 26.79
N SER A 225 3.47 -13.94 26.48
CA SER A 225 4.57 -13.47 27.31
C SER A 225 5.61 -12.75 26.46
N LEU A 226 6.23 -11.74 27.03
CA LEU A 226 7.35 -10.99 26.44
C LEU A 226 8.71 -11.49 26.94
N ASP A 227 8.72 -12.50 27.81
CA ASP A 227 9.94 -13.08 28.34
C ASP A 227 10.79 -13.68 27.21
N ASN A 228 12.04 -13.27 27.12
CA ASN A 228 12.97 -13.70 26.07
C ASN A 228 12.53 -13.39 24.63
N TYR A 229 11.60 -12.43 24.45
CA TYR A 229 11.20 -12.01 23.10
C TYR A 229 12.39 -11.39 22.36
N THR A 230 12.58 -11.84 21.14
CA THR A 230 13.52 -11.26 20.17
C THR A 230 12.77 -10.90 18.89
N SER A 231 12.97 -9.70 18.36
CA SER A 231 12.29 -9.24 17.14
C SER A 231 12.69 -10.11 15.94
N SER A 232 11.77 -10.95 15.50
CA SER A 232 11.98 -11.82 14.33
C SER A 232 10.68 -11.98 13.55
N GLY A 233 10.78 -12.19 12.23
CA GLY A 233 9.61 -12.35 11.35
C GLY A 233 8.81 -11.07 11.17
N LEU A 234 7.48 -11.22 11.05
CA LEU A 234 6.54 -10.12 10.93
C LEU A 234 5.98 -9.77 12.30
N TYR A 235 6.20 -8.56 12.76
CA TYR A 235 5.79 -8.10 14.08
C TYR A 235 5.28 -6.66 14.09
N VAL A 236 4.49 -6.35 15.12
CA VAL A 236 4.16 -5.00 15.57
C VAL A 236 4.49 -4.91 17.04
N GLU A 237 5.47 -4.11 17.39
CA GLU A 237 5.91 -3.83 18.76
C GLU A 237 5.31 -2.50 19.21
N ILE A 238 4.76 -2.49 20.42
CA ILE A 238 4.17 -1.30 21.03
C ILE A 238 4.88 -1.03 22.35
N TYR A 239 5.48 0.14 22.44
CA TYR A 239 6.27 0.58 23.57
C TYR A 239 5.59 1.75 24.31
N ARG A 240 5.79 1.84 25.60
CA ARG A 240 5.43 3.00 26.43
C ARG A 240 6.66 3.67 26.98
N ARG A 241 6.68 4.99 26.96
CA ARG A 241 7.76 5.78 27.56
C ARG A 241 7.78 5.58 29.06
N ILE A 242 8.98 5.30 29.61
CA ILE A 242 9.22 5.20 31.05
C ILE A 242 9.07 6.61 31.64
N SER A 243 8.18 6.76 32.60
CA SER A 243 8.06 8.01 33.35
C SER A 243 9.26 8.14 34.30
N ASN A 244 10.11 9.11 34.05
CA ASN A 244 11.13 9.53 35.02
C ASN A 244 10.50 10.51 35.99
#